data_03af5bad8d56e0341c12a7b11d6348db
#
_entry.id   03af5bad8d56e0341c12a7b11d6348db
#
_cell.length_a   1.000
_cell.length_b   1.000
_cell.length_c   1.000
_cell.angle_alpha   90.00
_cell.angle_beta   90.00
_cell.angle_gamma   90.00
#
_symmetry.space_group_name_H-M   'P 1'
#
loop_
_entity.id
_entity.type
_entity.pdbx_description
1 polymer ?
#
loop_
_entity_poly.entity_id
_entity_poly.type
_entity_poly.pdbx_seq_one_letter_code
_entity_poly.pdbx_strand_id
1 'polypeptide(L)'
;MSDLFNYEHVPHPYRDGYSVLPRLRKIPREEIFRYEPSHFQRCLTEKKLARESQIFEVEQRLNDNLREAVRVFLLQEYPIPLNPAASLGEVVEQMQEDVVIHALEGEDDWMAYGHVCLPSSWRPEEKIGQHLRSLHTPIPGINLNNSSQLVETMVHHGPFERFIWSVVFDDRLNFHPDIPKTPFDVNKPTVYVKVERQVTVGFPEQFGGLFLLSESLLNEDEIDRPALANSIRKMNDAELEYKGLIDCAAELVNWLECT
;
A
#
# COMPACT_ATOMS: atom_id res chain seq x y z
N MET A 1 15.23 -26.48 -1.85
CA MET A 1 15.20 -25.02 -1.68
C MET A 1 14.22 -24.44 -2.70
N SER A 2 12.96 -24.87 -2.72
CA SER A 2 12.00 -24.57 -3.79
C SER A 2 10.55 -24.36 -3.32
N ASP A 3 10.27 -24.12 -2.03
CA ASP A 3 8.89 -24.06 -1.52
C ASP A 3 8.58 -22.85 -0.63
N LEU A 4 9.39 -21.77 -0.70
CA LEU A 4 9.27 -20.67 0.26
C LEU A 4 8.48 -19.44 -0.22
N PHE A 5 8.06 -19.39 -1.50
CA PHE A 5 7.39 -18.19 -2.03
C PHE A 5 6.21 -18.57 -2.93
N ASN A 6 5.16 -19.10 -2.33
CA ASN A 6 3.92 -19.31 -3.06
C ASN A 6 3.11 -18.01 -3.11
N TYR A 7 3.21 -17.25 -4.22
CA TYR A 7 2.41 -16.07 -4.53
C TYR A 7 0.98 -16.44 -4.93
N GLU A 8 0.59 -17.71 -4.72
CA GLU A 8 -0.62 -18.28 -5.30
C GLU A 8 -1.93 -17.65 -4.81
N HIS A 9 -1.91 -16.79 -3.81
CA HIS A 9 -3.17 -16.14 -3.39
C HIS A 9 -2.96 -14.71 -2.91
N VAL A 10 -3.27 -13.76 -3.78
CA VAL A 10 -3.61 -12.40 -3.35
C VAL A 10 -4.85 -12.52 -2.46
N PRO A 11 -4.82 -12.04 -1.22
CA PRO A 11 -5.97 -12.16 -0.34
C PRO A 11 -7.15 -11.33 -0.85
N HIS A 12 -8.35 -11.70 -0.43
CA HIS A 12 -9.59 -11.01 -0.73
C HIS A 12 -10.06 -10.19 0.49
N PRO A 13 -9.43 -9.07 0.82
CA PRO A 13 -9.70 -8.33 2.07
C PRO A 13 -11.11 -7.73 2.11
N TYR A 14 -11.78 -7.60 0.97
CA TYR A 14 -13.16 -7.17 0.87
C TYR A 14 -14.19 -8.20 1.37
N ARG A 15 -13.82 -9.47 1.53
CA ARG A 15 -14.70 -10.50 2.11
C ARG A 15 -15.14 -10.16 3.53
N ASP A 16 -14.30 -9.45 4.26
CA ASP A 16 -14.60 -8.95 5.60
C ASP A 16 -15.41 -7.63 5.62
N GLY A 17 -15.76 -7.13 4.46
CA GLY A 17 -16.39 -5.82 4.27
C GLY A 17 -15.40 -4.66 4.31
N TYR A 18 -15.92 -3.44 4.13
CA TYR A 18 -15.14 -2.23 4.36
C TYR A 18 -14.83 -2.10 5.87
N SER A 19 -13.61 -1.75 6.19
CA SER A 19 -13.20 -1.56 7.58
C SER A 19 -12.06 -0.54 7.65
N VAL A 20 -12.19 0.38 8.60
CA VAL A 20 -11.17 1.38 8.94
C VAL A 20 -10.24 0.92 10.07
N LEU A 21 -10.47 -0.26 10.64
CA LEU A 21 -9.60 -0.83 11.67
C LEU A 21 -8.24 -1.16 11.08
N PRO A 22 -7.15 -0.94 11.82
CA PRO A 22 -5.79 -1.25 11.35
C PRO A 22 -5.60 -2.71 10.92
N ARG A 23 -6.29 -3.67 11.59
CA ARG A 23 -6.23 -5.12 11.32
C ARG A 23 -4.78 -5.62 11.13
N LEU A 24 -3.86 -5.13 11.95
CA LEU A 24 -2.47 -5.54 11.92
C LEU A 24 -2.34 -7.00 12.33
N ARG A 25 -1.75 -7.81 11.47
CA ARG A 25 -1.36 -9.19 11.75
C ARG A 25 0.15 -9.25 11.94
N LYS A 26 0.61 -9.78 13.07
CA LYS A 26 2.03 -10.04 13.25
C LYS A 26 2.48 -11.15 12.30
N ILE A 27 3.60 -10.93 11.61
CA ILE A 27 4.19 -11.89 10.68
C ILE A 27 5.61 -12.25 11.11
N PRO A 28 6.11 -13.43 10.75
CA PRO A 28 7.52 -13.75 10.90
C PRO A 28 8.37 -12.98 9.87
N ARG A 29 9.68 -12.89 10.14
CA ARG A 29 10.61 -12.07 9.34
C ARG A 29 10.71 -12.54 7.89
N GLU A 30 10.63 -13.81 7.65
CA GLU A 30 10.65 -14.45 6.33
C GLU A 30 9.44 -14.13 5.45
N GLU A 31 8.36 -13.61 6.03
CA GLU A 31 7.17 -13.18 5.29
C GLU A 31 7.16 -11.68 4.96
N ILE A 32 8.19 -10.91 5.36
CA ILE A 32 8.26 -9.46 5.09
C ILE A 32 8.17 -9.21 3.59
N PHE A 33 9.01 -9.86 2.80
CA PHE A 33 9.02 -9.73 1.36
C PHE A 33 8.34 -10.93 0.69
N ARG A 34 7.61 -10.66 -0.39
CA ARG A 34 7.06 -11.68 -1.28
C ARG A 34 7.56 -11.40 -2.68
N TYR A 35 8.07 -12.41 -3.35
CA TYR A 35 8.68 -12.26 -4.66
C TYR A 35 8.05 -13.22 -5.65
N GLU A 36 7.53 -12.66 -6.75
CA GLU A 36 7.08 -13.40 -7.92
C GLU A 36 7.67 -12.71 -9.16
N PRO A 37 8.41 -13.44 -10.04
CA PRO A 37 9.20 -12.82 -11.11
C PRO A 37 8.40 -11.98 -12.10
N SER A 38 7.20 -12.42 -12.51
CA SER A 38 6.39 -11.69 -13.49
C SER A 38 5.80 -10.43 -12.89
N HIS A 39 5.30 -10.52 -11.65
CA HIS A 39 4.78 -9.39 -10.90
C HIS A 39 5.88 -8.36 -10.60
N PHE A 40 7.05 -8.82 -10.18
CA PHE A 40 8.22 -7.97 -9.96
C PHE A 40 8.58 -7.16 -11.20
N GLN A 41 8.68 -7.80 -12.38
CA GLN A 41 8.99 -7.09 -13.63
C GLN A 41 7.93 -6.08 -14.01
N ARG A 42 6.67 -6.39 -13.78
CA ARG A 42 5.56 -5.47 -13.98
C ARG A 42 5.70 -4.24 -13.08
N CYS A 43 5.90 -4.43 -11.77
CA CYS A 43 6.09 -3.33 -10.83
C CYS A 43 7.26 -2.42 -11.25
N LEU A 44 8.43 -2.98 -11.58
CA LEU A 44 9.58 -2.20 -12.01
C LEU A 44 9.29 -1.39 -13.29
N THR A 45 8.55 -1.96 -14.24
CA THR A 45 8.17 -1.27 -15.47
C THR A 45 7.26 -0.08 -15.19
N GLU A 46 6.21 -0.27 -14.39
CA GLU A 46 5.28 0.81 -14.03
C GLU A 46 5.95 1.88 -13.15
N LYS A 47 6.80 1.47 -12.19
CA LYS A 47 7.59 2.41 -11.37
C LYS A 47 8.53 3.27 -12.23
N LYS A 48 9.16 2.70 -13.25
CA LYS A 48 9.99 3.47 -14.17
C LYS A 48 9.19 4.55 -14.90
N LEU A 49 8.00 4.23 -15.41
CA LEU A 49 7.13 5.19 -16.07
C LEU A 49 6.64 6.27 -15.10
N ALA A 50 6.30 5.90 -13.88
CA ALA A 50 5.88 6.83 -12.84
C ALA A 50 6.96 7.88 -12.54
N ARG A 51 8.22 7.47 -12.43
CA ARG A 51 9.36 8.38 -12.17
C ARG A 51 9.58 9.42 -13.26
N GLU A 52 9.09 9.18 -14.47
CA GLU A 52 9.18 10.13 -15.57
C GLU A 52 8.06 11.21 -15.54
N SER A 53 6.98 10.99 -14.77
CA SER A 53 5.75 11.77 -14.87
C SER A 53 5.22 12.35 -13.57
N GLN A 54 5.75 11.94 -12.40
CA GLN A 54 5.25 12.38 -11.10
C GLN A 54 6.38 12.56 -10.08
N ILE A 55 6.08 13.29 -9.00
CA ILE A 55 6.95 13.34 -7.82
C ILE A 55 6.80 12.00 -7.09
N PHE A 56 7.87 11.23 -6.99
CA PHE A 56 7.89 9.90 -6.42
C PHE A 56 8.79 9.79 -5.20
N GLU A 57 9.78 10.67 -5.06
CA GLU A 57 10.71 10.69 -3.94
C GLU A 57 10.61 12.01 -3.19
N VAL A 58 10.37 11.92 -1.90
CA VAL A 58 10.22 13.05 -0.99
C VAL A 58 10.90 12.75 0.35
N GLU A 59 11.45 13.78 0.97
CA GLU A 59 12.13 13.65 2.26
C GLU A 59 11.96 14.90 3.11
N GLN A 60 11.74 14.69 4.40
CA GLN A 60 11.72 15.75 5.39
C GLN A 60 12.16 15.23 6.76
N ARG A 61 13.23 15.81 7.33
CA ARG A 61 13.71 15.48 8.68
C ARG A 61 14.06 13.99 8.88
N LEU A 62 14.50 13.28 7.85
CA LEU A 62 15.02 11.92 8.00
C LEU A 62 16.44 11.97 8.55
N ASN A 63 16.67 11.34 9.70
CA ASN A 63 18.02 11.24 10.26
C ASN A 63 18.87 10.16 9.56
N ASP A 64 20.17 10.37 9.46
CA ASP A 64 21.09 9.50 8.73
C ASP A 64 21.18 8.09 9.32
N ASN A 65 21.02 7.93 10.64
CA ASN A 65 21.08 6.62 11.28
C ASN A 65 19.87 5.76 10.87
N LEU A 66 18.66 6.33 10.85
CA LEU A 66 17.46 5.62 10.42
C LEU A 66 17.52 5.31 8.91
N ARG A 67 17.98 6.28 8.10
CA ARG A 67 18.21 6.08 6.66
C ARG A 67 19.10 4.89 6.39
N GLU A 68 20.26 4.86 7.04
CA GLU A 68 21.26 3.80 6.84
C GLU A 68 20.78 2.46 7.39
N ALA A 69 20.12 2.43 8.55
CA ALA A 69 19.56 1.21 9.11
C ALA A 69 18.52 0.58 8.17
N VAL A 70 17.61 1.39 7.59
CA VAL A 70 16.64 0.94 6.60
C VAL A 70 17.33 0.44 5.33
N ARG A 71 18.31 1.20 4.80
CA ARG A 71 19.05 0.80 3.60
C ARG A 71 19.76 -0.54 3.80
N VAL A 72 20.46 -0.73 4.91
CA VAL A 72 21.14 -1.99 5.24
C VAL A 72 20.15 -3.13 5.40
N PHE A 73 19.03 -2.90 6.06
CA PHE A 73 17.95 -3.90 6.19
C PHE A 73 17.46 -4.37 4.81
N LEU A 74 17.15 -3.43 3.91
CA LEU A 74 16.69 -3.75 2.55
C LEU A 74 17.73 -4.57 1.78
N LEU A 75 19.00 -4.20 1.84
CA LEU A 75 20.09 -4.93 1.19
C LEU A 75 20.29 -6.36 1.72
N GLN A 76 19.99 -6.59 3.00
CA GLN A 76 20.18 -7.89 3.65
C GLN A 76 18.99 -8.84 3.51
N GLU A 77 17.77 -8.30 3.53
CA GLU A 77 16.55 -9.10 3.63
C GLU A 77 15.81 -9.24 2.30
N TYR A 78 16.11 -8.39 1.31
CA TYR A 78 15.41 -8.49 0.02
C TYR A 78 15.74 -9.80 -0.70
N PRO A 79 14.74 -10.50 -1.30
CA PRO A 79 14.91 -11.87 -1.80
C PRO A 79 15.87 -12.01 -2.99
N ILE A 80 16.17 -10.90 -3.68
CA ILE A 80 17.15 -10.87 -4.76
C ILE A 80 18.28 -9.87 -4.44
N PRO A 81 19.49 -10.08 -4.97
CA PRO A 81 20.60 -9.16 -4.71
C PRO A 81 20.30 -7.73 -5.21
N LEU A 82 20.47 -6.76 -4.33
CA LEU A 82 20.43 -5.33 -4.64
C LEU A 82 21.85 -4.76 -4.72
N ASN A 83 22.02 -3.62 -5.40
CA ASN A 83 23.33 -2.97 -5.48
C ASN A 83 23.78 -2.40 -4.11
N PRO A 84 24.83 -2.93 -3.46
CA PRO A 84 25.23 -2.49 -2.14
C PRO A 84 25.84 -1.08 -2.09
N ALA A 85 26.25 -0.54 -3.23
CA ALA A 85 26.80 0.82 -3.33
C ALA A 85 25.71 1.87 -3.62
N ALA A 86 24.46 1.45 -3.81
CA ALA A 86 23.35 2.34 -4.13
C ALA A 86 22.90 3.13 -2.90
N SER A 87 22.43 4.36 -3.09
CA SER A 87 21.70 5.15 -2.10
C SER A 87 20.36 4.48 -1.74
N LEU A 88 19.68 4.95 -0.70
CA LEU A 88 18.37 4.41 -0.32
C LEU A 88 17.37 4.48 -1.48
N GLY A 89 17.26 5.62 -2.16
CA GLY A 89 16.36 5.77 -3.32
C GLY A 89 16.68 4.78 -4.44
N GLU A 90 17.96 4.68 -4.82
CA GLU A 90 18.42 3.73 -5.84
C GLU A 90 18.23 2.25 -5.43
N VAL A 91 18.26 1.93 -4.13
CA VAL A 91 17.89 0.60 -3.62
C VAL A 91 16.40 0.35 -3.84
N VAL A 92 15.53 1.29 -3.46
CA VAL A 92 14.08 1.17 -3.63
C VAL A 92 13.66 1.13 -5.09
N GLU A 93 14.39 1.78 -5.98
CA GLU A 93 14.17 1.68 -7.44
C GLU A 93 14.34 0.25 -8.00
N GLN A 94 15.12 -0.59 -7.32
CA GLN A 94 15.37 -1.98 -7.69
C GLN A 94 14.35 -2.96 -7.07
N MET A 95 13.41 -2.46 -6.25
CA MET A 95 12.42 -3.26 -5.53
C MET A 95 11.02 -3.12 -6.16
N GLN A 96 10.18 -4.13 -5.97
CA GLN A 96 8.77 -4.05 -6.38
C GLN A 96 7.94 -3.16 -5.44
N GLU A 97 8.29 -3.11 -4.16
CA GLU A 97 7.61 -2.32 -3.16
C GLU A 97 7.89 -0.82 -3.30
N ASP A 98 6.90 -0.01 -3.00
CA ASP A 98 7.10 1.37 -2.61
C ASP A 98 7.45 1.45 -1.13
N VAL A 99 8.17 2.49 -0.73
CA VAL A 99 8.75 2.63 0.61
C VAL A 99 8.34 3.94 1.25
N VAL A 100 7.87 3.86 2.49
CA VAL A 100 7.67 5.02 3.36
C VAL A 100 8.42 4.79 4.68
N ILE A 101 9.14 5.81 5.16
CA ILE A 101 9.76 5.78 6.50
C ILE A 101 9.03 6.79 7.37
N HIS A 102 8.60 6.31 8.53
CA HIS A 102 7.99 7.12 9.57
C HIS A 102 8.96 7.25 10.74
N ALA A 103 9.31 8.48 11.10
CA ALA A 103 10.19 8.76 12.22
C ALA A 103 9.37 9.03 13.49
N LEU A 104 10.00 8.81 14.64
CA LEU A 104 9.41 8.99 15.96
C LEU A 104 10.41 9.73 16.85
N GLU A 105 9.99 10.82 17.52
CA GLU A 105 10.81 11.54 18.49
C GLU A 105 9.95 11.93 19.70
N GLY A 106 10.09 11.19 20.80
CA GLY A 106 9.21 11.33 21.95
C GLY A 106 7.77 11.00 21.59
N GLU A 107 6.86 11.96 21.69
CA GLU A 107 5.46 11.82 21.30
C GLU A 107 5.18 12.34 19.87
N ASP A 108 6.19 12.90 19.18
CA ASP A 108 6.09 13.40 17.81
C ASP A 108 6.41 12.30 16.81
N ASP A 109 5.59 12.17 15.78
CA ASP A 109 5.77 11.23 14.69
C ASP A 109 5.54 11.91 13.35
N TRP A 110 6.25 11.55 12.30
CA TRP A 110 6.05 12.11 10.97
C TRP A 110 6.53 11.18 9.87
N MET A 111 5.90 11.29 8.71
CA MET A 111 6.43 10.70 7.49
C MET A 111 7.73 11.43 7.12
N ALA A 112 8.87 10.75 7.29
CA ALA A 112 10.20 11.32 7.10
C ALA A 112 10.77 11.10 5.70
N TYR A 113 10.32 10.06 5.02
CA TYR A 113 10.73 9.70 3.67
C TYR A 113 9.62 8.96 2.95
N GLY A 114 9.52 9.16 1.66
CA GLY A 114 8.68 8.39 0.76
C GLY A 114 9.35 8.21 -0.58
N HIS A 115 9.43 6.97 -1.07
CA HIS A 115 9.71 6.63 -2.44
C HIS A 115 8.51 5.85 -2.96
N VAL A 116 7.54 6.57 -3.58
CA VAL A 116 6.22 6.05 -3.91
C VAL A 116 5.92 6.32 -5.37
N CYS A 117 5.94 5.26 -6.15
CA CYS A 117 5.70 5.28 -7.60
C CYS A 117 4.30 4.78 -7.96
N LEU A 118 3.69 3.94 -7.11
CA LEU A 118 2.44 3.25 -7.41
C LEU A 118 1.32 3.59 -6.38
N PRO A 119 1.08 4.88 -6.08
CA PRO A 119 0.17 5.27 -5.02
C PRO A 119 -1.29 4.88 -5.33
N SER A 120 -2.07 4.65 -4.27
CA SER A 120 -3.51 4.43 -4.33
C SER A 120 -4.27 5.74 -4.07
N SER A 121 -4.28 6.65 -5.05
CA SER A 121 -5.02 7.93 -5.03
C SER A 121 -4.52 8.95 -4.01
N TRP A 122 -3.21 9.04 -3.79
CA TRP A 122 -2.59 10.06 -2.93
C TRP A 122 -1.24 10.54 -3.50
N ARG A 123 -0.73 11.68 -3.00
CA ARG A 123 0.55 12.27 -3.42
C ARG A 123 1.55 12.23 -2.27
N PRO A 124 2.77 11.70 -2.48
CA PRO A 124 3.79 11.68 -1.42
C PRO A 124 4.22 13.09 -0.98
N GLU A 125 4.27 14.06 -1.89
CA GLU A 125 4.63 15.45 -1.60
C GLU A 125 3.62 16.19 -0.71
N GLU A 126 2.36 15.75 -0.70
CA GLU A 126 1.33 16.28 0.20
C GLU A 126 1.37 15.63 1.60
N LYS A 127 2.07 14.49 1.73
CA LYS A 127 2.08 13.66 2.94
C LYS A 127 3.36 13.80 3.75
N ILE A 128 4.46 14.18 3.10
CA ILE A 128 5.75 14.33 3.77
C ILE A 128 5.69 15.30 4.96
N GLY A 129 6.29 14.91 6.07
CA GLY A 129 6.30 15.70 7.31
C GLY A 129 5.01 15.62 8.14
N GLN A 130 3.95 14.94 7.65
CA GLN A 130 2.70 14.81 8.40
C GLN A 130 2.76 13.66 9.41
N HIS A 131 2.05 13.83 10.54
CA HIS A 131 1.83 12.77 11.53
C HIS A 131 0.97 11.65 10.97
N LEU A 132 1.14 10.43 11.46
CA LEU A 132 0.30 9.28 11.09
C LEU A 132 -1.20 9.59 11.22
N ARG A 133 -1.57 10.33 12.27
CA ARG A 133 -2.94 10.81 12.48
C ARG A 133 -3.44 11.65 11.30
N SER A 134 -2.64 12.62 10.85
CA SER A 134 -3.02 13.54 9.77
C SER A 134 -3.11 12.81 8.43
N LEU A 135 -2.20 11.86 8.17
CA LEU A 135 -2.19 11.02 6.97
C LEU A 135 -3.51 10.26 6.78
N HIS A 136 -4.15 9.85 7.89
CA HIS A 136 -5.34 9.01 7.87
C HIS A 136 -6.65 9.76 8.12
N THR A 137 -6.60 11.07 8.42
CA THR A 137 -7.80 11.90 8.64
C THR A 137 -8.85 11.82 7.52
N PRO A 138 -8.49 11.70 6.22
CA PRO A 138 -9.47 11.60 5.15
C PRO A 138 -10.32 10.32 5.16
N ILE A 139 -9.96 9.30 5.94
CA ILE A 139 -10.66 8.01 5.97
C ILE A 139 -11.95 8.13 6.78
N PRO A 140 -13.15 7.92 6.19
CA PRO A 140 -14.41 8.04 6.89
C PRO A 140 -14.52 7.05 8.07
N GLY A 141 -14.93 7.55 9.23
CA GLY A 141 -15.18 6.71 10.42
C GLY A 141 -13.93 6.22 11.16
N ILE A 142 -12.73 6.64 10.77
CA ILE A 142 -11.51 6.24 11.46
C ILE A 142 -11.42 6.86 12.86
N ASN A 143 -11.03 6.04 13.85
CA ASN A 143 -10.72 6.53 15.19
C ASN A 143 -9.20 6.69 15.35
N LEU A 144 -8.76 7.93 15.41
CA LEU A 144 -7.33 8.31 15.49
C LEU A 144 -6.86 8.67 16.92
N ASN A 145 -7.67 8.40 17.94
CA ASN A 145 -7.33 8.78 19.33
C ASN A 145 -6.06 8.08 19.83
N ASN A 146 -5.75 6.89 19.33
CA ASN A 146 -4.60 6.09 19.75
C ASN A 146 -3.52 6.00 18.65
N SER A 147 -3.42 6.99 17.76
CA SER A 147 -2.46 6.96 16.64
C SER A 147 -1.00 6.89 17.10
N SER A 148 -0.61 7.64 18.14
CA SER A 148 0.76 7.58 18.69
C SER A 148 1.09 6.19 19.24
N GLN A 149 0.16 5.57 19.97
CA GLN A 149 0.33 4.20 20.48
C GLN A 149 0.41 3.17 19.36
N LEU A 150 -0.26 3.43 18.22
CA LEU A 150 -0.15 2.58 17.03
C LEU A 150 1.24 2.69 16.40
N VAL A 151 1.80 3.91 16.29
CA VAL A 151 3.18 4.12 15.80
C VAL A 151 4.19 3.41 16.71
N GLU A 152 4.09 3.59 18.02
CA GLU A 152 4.94 2.90 18.99
C GLU A 152 4.85 1.37 18.84
N THR A 153 3.63 0.84 18.67
CA THR A 153 3.44 -0.59 18.46
C THR A 153 4.13 -1.08 17.18
N MET A 154 4.01 -0.35 16.09
CA MET A 154 4.67 -0.70 14.84
C MET A 154 6.19 -0.65 14.92
N VAL A 155 6.74 0.35 15.65
CA VAL A 155 8.19 0.51 15.83
C VAL A 155 8.78 -0.57 16.74
N HIS A 156 8.08 -0.93 17.82
CA HIS A 156 8.67 -1.78 18.87
C HIS A 156 8.26 -3.25 18.83
N HIS A 157 7.16 -3.62 18.14
CA HIS A 157 6.57 -4.96 18.25
C HIS A 157 6.38 -5.70 16.92
N GLY A 158 6.70 -5.03 15.77
CA GLY A 158 6.58 -5.63 14.43
C GLY A 158 7.49 -6.83 14.18
N PRO A 159 7.55 -7.35 12.95
CA PRO A 159 6.82 -6.83 11.78
C PRO A 159 5.34 -7.18 11.80
N PHE A 160 4.55 -6.29 11.19
CA PHE A 160 3.12 -6.50 10.99
C PHE A 160 2.79 -6.38 9.51
N GLU A 161 1.71 -7.05 9.08
CA GLU A 161 1.10 -6.81 7.78
C GLU A 161 -0.38 -6.45 7.92
N ARG A 162 -0.88 -5.73 6.94
CA ARG A 162 -2.31 -5.52 6.69
C ARG A 162 -2.57 -5.41 5.20
N PHE A 163 -3.84 -5.54 4.83
CA PHE A 163 -4.29 -5.38 3.46
C PHE A 163 -5.37 -4.32 3.38
N ILE A 164 -5.25 -3.45 2.39
CA ILE A 164 -6.32 -2.54 1.98
C ILE A 164 -6.70 -2.84 0.54
N TRP A 165 -7.86 -2.37 0.10
CA TRP A 165 -8.36 -2.67 -1.24
C TRP A 165 -9.15 -1.50 -1.83
N SER A 166 -9.21 -1.46 -3.14
CA SER A 166 -10.09 -0.56 -3.92
C SER A 166 -10.54 -1.26 -5.20
N VAL A 167 -11.68 -0.83 -5.73
CA VAL A 167 -12.12 -1.25 -7.06
C VAL A 167 -11.59 -0.26 -8.07
N VAL A 168 -11.04 -0.76 -9.16
CA VAL A 168 -10.51 0.03 -10.27
C VAL A 168 -10.98 -0.54 -11.60
N PHE A 169 -10.99 0.27 -12.65
CA PHE A 169 -11.59 -0.07 -13.93
C PHE A 169 -10.59 -0.12 -15.08
N ASP A 170 -9.33 -0.21 -14.74
CA ASP A 170 -8.22 -0.53 -15.62
C ASP A 170 -7.15 -1.32 -14.85
N ASP A 171 -6.19 -1.88 -15.57
CA ASP A 171 -5.19 -2.79 -15.01
C ASP A 171 -3.90 -2.12 -14.53
N ARG A 172 -3.85 -0.78 -14.39
CA ARG A 172 -2.68 -0.08 -13.89
C ARG A 172 -2.45 -0.37 -12.40
N LEU A 173 -1.20 -0.33 -11.96
CA LEU A 173 -0.85 -0.32 -10.54
C LEU A 173 -0.77 1.12 -9.99
N ASN A 174 -0.40 2.08 -10.84
CA ASN A 174 -0.27 3.49 -10.47
C ASN A 174 -1.60 4.24 -10.60
N PHE A 175 -2.15 4.69 -9.47
CA PHE A 175 -3.33 5.54 -9.38
C PHE A 175 -3.01 6.91 -8.78
N HIS A 176 -1.89 7.50 -9.21
CA HIS A 176 -1.55 8.87 -8.82
C HIS A 176 -2.69 9.84 -9.21
N PRO A 177 -3.06 10.82 -8.37
CA PRO A 177 -4.20 11.71 -8.62
C PRO A 177 -4.14 12.51 -9.92
N ASP A 178 -2.95 12.76 -10.47
CA ASP A 178 -2.78 13.45 -11.76
C ASP A 178 -3.06 12.55 -12.96
N ILE A 179 -3.19 11.26 -12.76
CA ILE A 179 -3.54 10.31 -13.82
C ILE A 179 -5.07 10.17 -13.85
N PRO A 180 -5.74 10.50 -14.98
CA PRO A 180 -7.17 10.35 -15.09
C PRO A 180 -7.62 8.92 -14.76
N LYS A 181 -8.63 8.79 -13.89
CA LYS A 181 -9.24 7.49 -13.57
C LYS A 181 -10.12 7.03 -14.73
N THR A 182 -10.04 5.75 -15.05
CA THR A 182 -11.00 5.10 -15.96
C THR A 182 -12.34 4.96 -15.24
N PRO A 183 -13.46 5.47 -15.80
CA PRO A 183 -14.76 5.30 -15.19
C PRO A 183 -15.30 3.87 -15.42
N PHE A 184 -16.23 3.44 -14.57
CA PHE A 184 -16.99 2.21 -14.82
C PHE A 184 -17.88 2.39 -16.07
N ASP A 185 -17.80 1.45 -17.02
CA ASP A 185 -18.66 1.40 -18.19
C ASP A 185 -19.51 0.12 -18.14
N VAL A 186 -20.81 0.27 -17.86
CA VAL A 186 -21.76 -0.86 -17.78
C VAL A 186 -21.91 -1.62 -19.09
N ASN A 187 -21.62 -1.00 -20.24
CA ASN A 187 -21.73 -1.63 -21.56
C ASN A 187 -20.49 -2.45 -21.93
N LYS A 188 -19.35 -2.14 -21.30
CA LYS A 188 -18.08 -2.84 -21.46
C LYS A 188 -17.36 -2.91 -20.11
N PRO A 189 -17.90 -3.67 -19.16
CA PRO A 189 -17.34 -3.73 -17.83
C PRO A 189 -15.90 -4.27 -17.86
N THR A 190 -15.02 -3.59 -17.19
CA THR A 190 -13.66 -4.05 -16.88
C THR A 190 -13.44 -3.74 -15.43
N VAL A 191 -13.31 -4.75 -14.59
CA VAL A 191 -13.25 -4.59 -13.14
C VAL A 191 -12.05 -5.34 -12.58
N TYR A 192 -11.27 -4.63 -11.79
CA TYR A 192 -10.19 -5.19 -10.98
C TYR A 192 -10.40 -4.82 -9.51
N VAL A 193 -9.91 -5.65 -8.62
CA VAL A 193 -9.71 -5.26 -7.23
C VAL A 193 -8.21 -5.06 -7.01
N LYS A 194 -7.82 -3.80 -6.82
CA LYS A 194 -6.46 -3.46 -6.39
C LYS A 194 -6.34 -3.78 -4.91
N VAL A 195 -5.36 -4.60 -4.57
CA VAL A 195 -5.02 -4.98 -3.19
C VAL A 195 -3.63 -4.44 -2.88
N GLU A 196 -3.55 -3.58 -1.88
CA GLU A 196 -2.28 -3.08 -1.36
C GLU A 196 -1.93 -3.84 -0.07
N ARG A 197 -0.84 -4.58 -0.10
CA ARG A 197 -0.25 -5.18 1.09
C ARG A 197 0.69 -4.17 1.73
N GLN A 198 0.44 -3.85 2.98
CA GLN A 198 1.31 -2.98 3.78
C GLN A 198 2.03 -3.81 4.83
N VAL A 199 3.35 -3.76 4.82
CA VAL A 199 4.19 -4.38 5.86
C VAL A 199 4.91 -3.29 6.62
N THR A 200 4.89 -3.37 7.95
CA THR A 200 5.64 -2.45 8.83
C THR A 200 6.77 -3.18 9.53
N VAL A 201 7.96 -2.59 9.49
CA VAL A 201 9.16 -3.09 10.18
C VAL A 201 9.69 -1.99 11.09
N GLY A 202 9.86 -2.31 12.37
CA GLY A 202 10.35 -1.35 13.35
C GLY A 202 11.87 -1.27 13.42
N PHE A 203 12.36 -0.06 13.69
CA PHE A 203 13.75 0.29 13.98
C PHE A 203 13.81 1.06 15.31
N PRO A 204 13.57 0.37 16.45
CA PRO A 204 13.42 1.05 17.74
C PRO A 204 14.66 1.80 18.19
N GLU A 205 15.86 1.31 17.85
CA GLU A 205 17.13 1.99 18.20
C GLU A 205 17.37 3.26 17.38
N GLN A 206 16.73 3.39 16.22
CA GLN A 206 16.81 4.55 15.32
C GLN A 206 15.52 5.39 15.35
N PHE A 207 14.59 5.05 16.24
CA PHE A 207 13.32 5.78 16.43
C PHE A 207 12.51 5.94 15.16
N GLY A 208 12.21 4.83 14.49
CA GLY A 208 11.39 4.86 13.29
C GLY A 208 10.85 3.52 12.84
N GLY A 209 10.04 3.56 11.79
CA GLY A 209 9.43 2.41 11.15
C GLY A 209 9.46 2.53 9.63
N LEU A 210 9.68 1.41 8.98
CA LEU A 210 9.61 1.23 7.54
C LEU A 210 8.24 0.68 7.18
N PHE A 211 7.60 1.26 6.18
CA PHE A 211 6.39 0.74 5.54
C PHE A 211 6.75 0.32 4.12
N LEU A 212 6.49 -0.93 3.81
CA LEU A 212 6.60 -1.51 2.48
C LEU A 212 5.19 -1.62 1.90
N LEU A 213 4.97 -1.03 0.72
CA LEU A 213 3.69 -1.01 0.04
C LEU A 213 3.81 -1.84 -1.24
N SER A 214 3.05 -2.92 -1.32
CA SER A 214 3.05 -3.85 -2.47
C SER A 214 1.67 -3.88 -3.10
N GLU A 215 1.60 -3.54 -4.39
CA GLU A 215 0.36 -3.47 -5.14
C GLU A 215 0.11 -4.76 -5.92
N SER A 216 -1.11 -5.26 -5.90
CA SER A 216 -1.55 -6.40 -6.70
C SER A 216 -2.94 -6.14 -7.27
N LEU A 217 -3.28 -6.83 -8.37
CA LEU A 217 -4.61 -6.76 -8.96
C LEU A 217 -5.22 -8.16 -9.02
N LEU A 218 -6.45 -8.26 -8.55
CA LEU A 218 -7.34 -9.39 -8.85
C LEU A 218 -8.15 -9.03 -10.09
N ASN A 219 -8.09 -9.86 -11.12
CA ASN A 219 -8.91 -9.73 -12.32
C ASN A 219 -10.30 -10.33 -12.11
N GLU A 220 -11.17 -10.25 -13.12
CA GLU A 220 -12.57 -10.70 -13.04
C GLU A 220 -12.72 -12.17 -12.66
N ASP A 221 -11.81 -13.05 -13.09
CA ASP A 221 -11.85 -14.49 -12.81
C ASP A 221 -11.41 -14.82 -11.38
N GLU A 222 -10.64 -13.91 -10.77
CA GLU A 222 -10.12 -14.05 -9.40
C GLU A 222 -11.02 -13.38 -8.35
N ILE A 223 -11.90 -12.47 -8.77
CA ILE A 223 -12.80 -11.73 -7.87
C ILE A 223 -13.89 -12.65 -7.31
N ASP A 224 -14.04 -12.68 -5.99
CA ASP A 224 -15.23 -13.21 -5.32
C ASP A 224 -16.37 -12.18 -5.46
N ARG A 225 -17.08 -12.26 -6.60
CA ARG A 225 -18.11 -11.29 -6.99
C ARG A 225 -19.22 -11.11 -5.95
N PRO A 226 -19.80 -12.18 -5.36
CA PRO A 226 -20.80 -12.03 -4.31
C PRO A 226 -20.30 -11.31 -3.07
N ALA A 227 -19.07 -11.61 -2.64
CA ALA A 227 -18.46 -10.97 -1.47
C ALA A 227 -18.17 -9.48 -1.73
N LEU A 228 -17.68 -9.15 -2.94
CA LEU A 228 -17.42 -7.77 -3.33
C LEU A 228 -18.71 -6.95 -3.41
N ALA A 229 -19.76 -7.49 -4.07
CA ALA A 229 -21.08 -6.85 -4.14
C ALA A 229 -21.65 -6.58 -2.74
N ASN A 230 -21.58 -7.57 -1.84
CA ASN A 230 -22.04 -7.42 -0.47
C ASN A 230 -21.24 -6.36 0.31
N SER A 231 -19.93 -6.27 0.08
CA SER A 231 -19.07 -5.24 0.70
C SER A 231 -19.44 -3.83 0.23
N ILE A 232 -19.60 -3.64 -1.08
CA ILE A 232 -19.98 -2.33 -1.66
C ILE A 232 -21.37 -1.91 -1.16
N ARG A 233 -22.34 -2.81 -1.14
CA ARG A 233 -23.70 -2.53 -0.68
C ARG A 233 -23.79 -2.07 0.78
N LYS A 234 -22.84 -2.46 1.61
CA LYS A 234 -22.81 -2.10 3.04
C LYS A 234 -22.11 -0.77 3.32
N MET A 235 -21.45 -0.19 2.33
CA MET A 235 -20.82 1.12 2.48
C MET A 235 -21.88 2.23 2.53
N ASN A 236 -21.65 3.22 3.39
CA ASN A 236 -22.40 4.47 3.35
C ASN A 236 -21.83 5.41 2.26
N ASP A 237 -22.52 6.52 2.00
CA ASP A 237 -22.14 7.46 0.93
C ASP A 237 -20.71 8.03 1.11
N ALA A 238 -20.29 8.35 2.33
CA ALA A 238 -18.95 8.85 2.59
C ALA A 238 -17.86 7.80 2.31
N GLU A 239 -18.14 6.54 2.60
CA GLU A 239 -17.24 5.42 2.29
C GLU A 239 -17.19 5.13 0.79
N LEU A 240 -18.32 5.22 0.10
CA LEU A 240 -18.39 5.08 -1.37
C LEU A 240 -17.64 6.23 -2.06
N GLU A 241 -17.80 7.46 -1.58
CA GLU A 241 -17.07 8.63 -2.08
C GLU A 241 -15.56 8.47 -1.86
N TYR A 242 -15.14 8.08 -0.66
CA TYR A 242 -13.73 7.82 -0.34
C TYR A 242 -13.12 6.73 -1.22
N LYS A 243 -13.91 5.71 -1.58
CA LYS A 243 -13.50 4.63 -2.51
C LYS A 243 -13.62 5.01 -3.98
N GLY A 244 -14.21 6.17 -4.30
CA GLY A 244 -14.44 6.62 -5.67
C GLY A 244 -15.52 5.80 -6.40
N LEU A 245 -16.48 5.26 -5.66
CA LEU A 245 -17.55 4.40 -6.18
C LEU A 245 -18.94 5.04 -6.13
N ILE A 246 -19.08 6.24 -5.55
CA ILE A 246 -20.38 6.87 -5.29
C ILE A 246 -21.27 6.94 -6.55
N ASP A 247 -20.66 7.23 -7.70
CA ASP A 247 -21.40 7.43 -8.96
C ASP A 247 -21.75 6.13 -9.69
N CYS A 248 -21.12 5.00 -9.33
CA CYS A 248 -21.28 3.74 -10.06
C CYS A 248 -21.65 2.54 -9.17
N ALA A 249 -21.75 2.72 -7.87
CA ALA A 249 -21.94 1.61 -6.92
C ALA A 249 -23.13 0.71 -7.25
N ALA A 250 -24.29 1.30 -7.61
CA ALA A 250 -25.49 0.54 -7.92
C ALA A 250 -25.34 -0.30 -9.20
N GLU A 251 -24.78 0.30 -10.26
CA GLU A 251 -24.54 -0.39 -11.53
C GLU A 251 -23.47 -1.47 -11.39
N LEU A 252 -22.40 -1.19 -10.66
CA LEU A 252 -21.34 -2.14 -10.36
C LEU A 252 -21.85 -3.34 -9.57
N VAL A 253 -22.66 -3.10 -8.52
CA VAL A 253 -23.28 -4.20 -7.75
C VAL A 253 -24.18 -5.05 -8.62
N ASN A 254 -25.03 -4.43 -9.45
CA ASN A 254 -25.89 -5.17 -10.39
C ASN A 254 -25.06 -6.03 -11.35
N TRP A 255 -23.97 -5.50 -11.89
CA TRP A 255 -23.06 -6.25 -12.77
C TRP A 255 -22.40 -7.43 -12.03
N LEU A 256 -21.95 -7.22 -10.79
CA LEU A 256 -21.34 -8.28 -9.97
C LEU A 256 -22.32 -9.43 -9.66
N GLU A 257 -23.62 -9.18 -9.67
CA GLU A 257 -24.67 -10.17 -9.36
C GLU A 257 -25.31 -10.84 -10.59
N CYS A 258 -25.12 -10.25 -11.79
CA CYS A 258 -25.76 -10.74 -13.04
C CYS A 258 -25.05 -11.93 -13.69
N THR A 259 -24.29 -12.72 -12.98
CA THR A 259 -23.67 -13.99 -13.44
C THR A 259 -23.95 -15.09 -12.45
#